data_d3e5ac991d3cfb2b2d7cb0a8104fdcdc
#
_entry.id   d3e5ac991d3cfb2b2d7cb0a8104fdcdc
#
_cell.length_a   1.000
_cell.length_b   1.000
_cell.length_c   1.000
_cell.angle_alpha   90.00
_cell.angle_beta   90.00
_cell.angle_gamma   90.00
#
_symmetry.space_group_name_H-M   'P 1'
#
loop_
_entity.id
_entity.type
_entity.pdbx_description
1 polymer ?
#
loop_
_entity_poly.entity_id
_entity_poly.type
_entity_poly.pdbx_seq_one_letter_code
_entity_poly.pdbx_strand_id
1 'polypeptide(L)'
;GGAVGADLAAADGALASGDGAPVVEILPVGLWLAPVRPSVCQLTVCAPGADFTTGQAMERNALIYAASTHTVVVRPRFRVGGTWTGAVDALRRRLGTLLVAGPPSDRAVATLVALGGVPLASVADMPAALMVEAPRPQPSLFGGSAVREPVLAFG
;
A
#
# COMPACT_ATOMS: atom_id res chain seq x y z
N GLY A 1 6.98 0.08 -1.22
CA GLY A 1 7.25 -1.32 -1.05
C GLY A 1 8.61 -1.82 -1.47
N GLY A 2 9.57 -1.05 -1.92
CA GLY A 2 10.92 -1.49 -2.27
C GLY A 2 11.05 -2.34 -3.55
N ALA A 3 9.97 -2.55 -4.28
CA ALA A 3 10.06 -3.20 -5.58
C ALA A 3 10.66 -2.25 -6.63
N VAL A 4 11.40 -2.81 -7.58
CA VAL A 4 11.95 -2.02 -8.69
C VAL A 4 10.81 -1.38 -9.50
N GLY A 5 10.96 -0.10 -9.81
CA GLY A 5 9.95 0.68 -10.54
C GLY A 5 9.26 1.72 -9.67
N ALA A 6 7.92 1.74 -9.64
CA ALA A 6 7.14 2.78 -8.98
C ALA A 6 7.43 2.92 -7.48
N ASP A 7 7.59 1.82 -6.76
CA ASP A 7 7.85 1.83 -5.31
C ASP A 7 9.19 2.51 -5.00
N LEU A 8 10.24 2.13 -5.72
CA LEU A 8 11.57 2.71 -5.52
C LEU A 8 11.59 4.19 -5.93
N ALA A 9 11.02 4.51 -7.09
CA ALA A 9 10.95 5.89 -7.57
C ALA A 9 10.16 6.80 -6.61
N ALA A 10 9.08 6.30 -5.99
CA ALA A 10 8.31 7.04 -5.00
C ALA A 10 9.13 7.32 -3.73
N ALA A 11 9.87 6.33 -3.23
CA ALA A 11 10.73 6.49 -2.07
C ALA A 11 11.86 7.48 -2.34
N ASP A 12 12.55 7.35 -3.48
CA ASP A 12 13.64 8.23 -3.87
C ASP A 12 13.14 9.67 -4.11
N GLY A 13 11.96 9.83 -4.74
CA GLY A 13 11.33 11.14 -4.91
C GLY A 13 10.96 11.79 -3.58
N ALA A 14 10.42 11.03 -2.64
CA ALA A 14 10.09 11.54 -1.30
C ALA A 14 11.34 11.97 -0.52
N LEU A 15 12.44 11.21 -0.62
CA LEU A 15 13.71 11.60 0.00
C LEU A 15 14.33 12.84 -0.66
N ALA A 16 14.18 12.98 -1.98
CA ALA A 16 14.72 14.10 -2.74
C ALA A 16 13.93 15.40 -2.57
N SER A 17 12.64 15.34 -2.16
CA SER A 17 11.80 16.54 -1.96
C SER A 17 12.33 17.46 -0.86
N GLY A 18 13.05 16.93 0.12
CA GLY A 18 13.58 17.70 1.23
C GLY A 18 12.56 18.18 2.25
N ASP A 19 11.29 17.80 2.11
CA ASP A 19 10.19 18.24 2.98
C ASP A 19 10.23 17.62 4.38
N GLY A 20 11.20 16.74 4.65
CA GLY A 20 11.35 16.07 5.94
C GLY A 20 10.27 15.00 6.21
N ALA A 21 9.43 14.67 5.23
CA ALA A 21 8.42 13.64 5.39
C ALA A 21 9.07 12.26 5.58
N PRO A 22 8.65 11.48 6.59
CA PRO A 22 9.23 10.17 6.84
C PRO A 22 8.89 9.20 5.69
N VAL A 23 9.91 8.50 5.20
CA VAL A 23 9.73 7.41 4.23
C VAL A 23 9.69 6.09 4.97
N VAL A 24 8.59 5.35 4.82
CA VAL A 24 8.41 4.01 5.41
C VAL A 24 8.39 2.97 4.29
N GLU A 25 9.23 1.96 4.41
CA GLU A 25 9.30 0.84 3.49
C GLU A 25 8.89 -0.45 4.19
N ILE A 26 7.88 -1.15 3.67
CA ILE A 26 7.45 -2.44 4.18
C ILE A 26 8.08 -3.54 3.32
N LEU A 27 8.84 -4.42 3.94
CA LEU A 27 9.69 -5.41 3.27
C LEU A 27 9.03 -6.80 3.23
N PRO A 28 9.24 -7.58 2.15
CA PRO A 28 8.78 -8.96 2.03
C PRO A 28 9.84 -9.98 2.51
N VAL A 29 10.85 -9.53 3.25
CA VAL A 29 11.96 -10.34 3.78
C VAL A 29 12.23 -9.96 5.23
N GLY A 30 12.99 -10.78 5.95
CA GLY A 30 13.46 -10.45 7.28
C GLY A 30 14.48 -9.30 7.27
N LEU A 31 14.51 -8.51 8.35
CA LEU A 31 15.39 -7.32 8.44
C LEU A 31 16.89 -7.66 8.32
N TRP A 32 17.31 -8.86 8.70
CA TRP A 32 18.72 -9.26 8.57
C TRP A 32 19.19 -9.43 7.11
N LEU A 33 18.23 -9.65 6.20
CA LEU A 33 18.52 -9.84 4.77
C LEU A 33 18.25 -8.57 3.94
N ALA A 34 17.66 -7.56 4.56
CA ALA A 34 17.35 -6.31 3.87
C ALA A 34 18.57 -5.39 3.83
N PRO A 35 18.86 -4.74 2.68
CA PRO A 35 19.87 -3.71 2.62
C PRO A 35 19.43 -2.51 3.47
N VAL A 36 20.35 -2.01 4.30
CA VAL A 36 20.09 -0.79 5.09
C VAL A 36 19.95 0.41 4.13
N ARG A 37 18.84 1.14 4.25
CA ARG A 37 18.63 2.38 3.50
C ARG A 37 18.63 3.57 4.46
N PRO A 38 19.61 4.48 4.36
CA PRO A 38 19.64 5.69 5.17
C PRO A 38 18.37 6.52 5.00
N SER A 39 17.87 7.11 6.08
CA SER A 39 16.68 7.96 6.11
C SER A 39 15.36 7.26 5.73
N VAL A 40 15.33 5.93 5.67
CA VAL A 40 14.13 5.12 5.44
C VAL A 40 13.82 4.27 6.66
N CYS A 41 12.60 4.36 7.18
CA CYS A 41 12.12 3.44 8.21
C CYS A 41 11.73 2.12 7.54
N GLN A 42 12.47 1.04 7.81
CA GLN A 42 12.17 -0.28 7.25
C GLN A 42 11.40 -1.13 8.26
N LEU A 43 10.26 -1.66 7.83
CA LEU A 43 9.37 -2.52 8.60
C LEU A 43 9.20 -3.87 7.90
N THR A 44 8.99 -4.93 8.67
CA THR A 44 8.59 -6.24 8.16
C THR A 44 7.76 -6.99 9.18
N VAL A 45 6.93 -7.92 8.71
CA VAL A 45 6.22 -8.92 9.54
C VAL A 45 6.86 -10.31 9.42
N CYS A 46 7.91 -10.42 8.60
CA CYS A 46 8.66 -11.66 8.45
C CYS A 46 9.59 -11.87 9.64
N ALA A 47 9.91 -13.14 9.95
CA ALA A 47 10.96 -13.45 10.92
C ALA A 47 12.29 -12.78 10.49
N PRO A 48 13.17 -12.39 11.43
CA PRO A 48 14.36 -11.58 11.13
C PRO A 48 15.26 -12.11 10.00
N GLY A 49 15.41 -13.43 9.87
CA GLY A 49 16.19 -14.09 8.83
C GLY A 49 15.37 -14.73 7.71
N ALA A 50 14.10 -14.40 7.59
CA ALA A 50 13.23 -15.02 6.58
C ALA A 50 13.58 -14.56 5.16
N ASP A 51 13.78 -15.52 4.27
CA ASP A 51 13.99 -15.30 2.84
C ASP A 51 12.72 -14.83 2.13
N PHE A 52 12.89 -14.28 0.92
CA PHE A 52 11.79 -13.86 0.08
C PHE A 52 10.91 -15.04 -0.36
N THR A 53 9.59 -14.86 -0.23
CA THR A 53 8.60 -15.72 -0.88
C THR A 53 7.52 -14.87 -1.55
N THR A 54 6.87 -15.42 -2.58
CA THR A 54 5.73 -14.74 -3.23
C THR A 54 4.58 -14.50 -2.24
N GLY A 55 4.34 -15.44 -1.30
CA GLY A 55 3.34 -15.29 -0.26
C GLY A 55 3.60 -14.07 0.62
N GLN A 56 4.82 -13.95 1.16
CA GLN A 56 5.24 -12.78 1.95
C GLN A 56 5.14 -11.47 1.17
N ALA A 57 5.47 -11.48 -0.14
CA ALA A 57 5.31 -10.30 -0.98
C ALA A 57 3.84 -9.87 -1.11
N MET A 58 2.91 -10.82 -1.20
CA MET A 58 1.47 -10.54 -1.25
C MET A 58 0.93 -10.04 0.09
N GLU A 59 1.35 -10.64 1.20
CA GLU A 59 1.01 -10.18 2.57
C GLU A 59 1.54 -8.76 2.80
N ARG A 60 2.78 -8.49 2.41
CA ARG A 60 3.39 -7.17 2.48
C ARG A 60 2.57 -6.14 1.68
N ASN A 61 2.10 -6.48 0.47
CA ASN A 61 1.26 -5.59 -0.31
C ASN A 61 -0.04 -5.24 0.43
N ALA A 62 -0.70 -6.22 1.05
CA ALA A 62 -1.90 -5.97 1.86
C ALA A 62 -1.63 -5.00 3.01
N LEU A 63 -0.47 -5.09 3.66
CA LEU A 63 -0.06 -4.16 4.71
C LEU A 63 0.16 -2.74 4.18
N ILE A 64 0.76 -2.57 2.99
CA ILE A 64 0.93 -1.24 2.37
C ILE A 64 -0.44 -0.60 2.17
N TYR A 65 -1.39 -1.33 1.59
CA TYR A 65 -2.75 -0.82 1.40
C TYR A 65 -3.43 -0.47 2.72
N ALA A 66 -3.32 -1.34 3.73
CA ALA A 66 -3.97 -1.14 5.02
C ALA A 66 -3.35 0.00 5.86
N ALA A 67 -2.05 0.23 5.71
CA ALA A 67 -1.33 1.30 6.42
C ALA A 67 -1.48 2.69 5.78
N SER A 68 -2.09 2.77 4.60
CA SER A 68 -2.22 4.00 3.82
C SER A 68 -3.69 4.42 3.70
N THR A 69 -3.99 5.71 3.88
CA THR A 69 -5.30 6.26 3.55
C THR A 69 -5.54 6.27 2.03
N HIS A 70 -4.48 6.55 1.27
CA HIS A 70 -4.48 6.56 -0.18
C HIS A 70 -3.29 5.78 -0.72
N THR A 71 -3.52 4.92 -1.71
CA THR A 71 -2.46 4.16 -2.38
C THR A 71 -2.52 4.40 -3.88
N VAL A 72 -1.40 4.78 -4.48
CA VAL A 72 -1.31 4.97 -5.94
C VAL A 72 -0.83 3.69 -6.60
N VAL A 73 -1.63 3.16 -7.52
CA VAL A 73 -1.26 2.05 -8.39
C VAL A 73 -0.88 2.60 -9.75
N VAL A 74 0.36 2.34 -10.17
CA VAL A 74 0.92 2.86 -11.43
C VAL A 74 1.01 1.74 -12.46
N ARG A 75 0.42 1.96 -13.65
CA ARG A 75 0.47 1.06 -14.81
C ARG A 75 0.23 -0.41 -14.47
N PRO A 76 -0.89 -0.76 -13.85
CA PRO A 76 -1.23 -2.16 -13.57
C PRO A 76 -1.35 -2.94 -14.90
N ARG A 77 -0.92 -4.20 -14.91
CA ARG A 77 -1.14 -5.08 -16.06
C ARG A 77 -2.38 -5.95 -15.81
N PHE A 78 -3.31 -5.94 -16.76
CA PHE A 78 -4.58 -6.64 -16.60
C PHE A 78 -4.38 -8.13 -16.27
N ARG A 79 -4.86 -8.56 -15.11
CA ARG A 79 -4.78 -9.93 -14.58
C ARG A 79 -3.37 -10.51 -14.41
N VAL A 80 -2.35 -9.65 -14.36
CA VAL A 80 -0.95 -10.11 -14.26
C VAL A 80 -0.21 -9.41 -13.13
N GLY A 81 0.45 -10.22 -12.30
CA GLY A 81 1.41 -9.77 -11.29
C GLY A 81 0.81 -9.24 -9.99
N GLY A 82 1.71 -9.00 -9.04
CA GLY A 82 1.36 -8.60 -7.67
C GLY A 82 0.63 -7.26 -7.58
N THR A 83 0.94 -6.32 -8.47
CA THR A 83 0.26 -5.01 -8.53
C THR A 83 -1.23 -5.17 -8.84
N TRP A 84 -1.59 -5.96 -9.85
CA TRP A 84 -2.98 -6.24 -10.19
C TRP A 84 -3.70 -6.97 -9.06
N THR A 85 -3.14 -8.08 -8.60
CA THR A 85 -3.77 -8.93 -7.57
C THR A 85 -3.96 -8.16 -6.27
N GLY A 86 -2.93 -7.41 -5.85
CA GLY A 86 -2.99 -6.59 -4.65
C GLY A 86 -4.03 -5.46 -4.75
N ALA A 87 -4.12 -4.78 -5.91
CA ALA A 87 -5.10 -3.73 -6.14
C ALA A 87 -6.55 -4.26 -6.07
N VAL A 88 -6.82 -5.40 -6.72
CA VAL A 88 -8.14 -6.04 -6.67
C VAL A 88 -8.51 -6.49 -5.25
N ASP A 89 -7.56 -7.07 -4.51
CA ASP A 89 -7.77 -7.46 -3.11
C ASP A 89 -8.03 -6.24 -2.23
N ALA A 90 -7.25 -5.18 -2.37
CA ALA A 90 -7.42 -3.93 -1.63
C ALA A 90 -8.81 -3.31 -1.85
N LEU A 91 -9.29 -3.26 -3.10
CA LEU A 91 -10.63 -2.75 -3.42
C LEU A 91 -11.73 -3.63 -2.79
N ARG A 92 -11.61 -4.95 -2.88
CA ARG A 92 -12.57 -5.90 -2.28
C ARG A 92 -12.64 -5.77 -0.77
N ARG A 93 -11.50 -5.61 -0.13
CA ARG A 93 -11.37 -5.50 1.33
C ARG A 93 -11.53 -4.07 1.84
N ARG A 94 -11.65 -3.09 0.95
CA ARG A 94 -11.76 -1.67 1.28
C ARG A 94 -10.59 -1.16 2.12
N LEU A 95 -9.37 -1.50 1.70
CA LEU A 95 -8.13 -1.10 2.37
C LEU A 95 -7.68 0.29 1.88
N GLY A 96 -8.35 1.34 2.33
CA GLY A 96 -8.06 2.71 1.90
C GLY A 96 -8.58 3.06 0.51
N THR A 97 -8.28 4.28 0.05
CA THR A 97 -8.62 4.77 -1.29
C THR A 97 -7.55 4.37 -2.29
N LEU A 98 -7.94 3.68 -3.36
CA LEU A 98 -7.04 3.28 -4.42
C LEU A 98 -7.08 4.31 -5.56
N LEU A 99 -5.98 5.01 -5.79
CA LEU A 99 -5.77 5.91 -6.93
C LEU A 99 -5.12 5.11 -8.06
N VAL A 100 -5.73 5.12 -9.26
CA VAL A 100 -5.28 4.31 -10.40
C VAL A 100 -4.69 5.20 -11.46
N ALA A 101 -3.35 5.20 -11.58
CA ALA A 101 -2.62 6.03 -12.51
C ALA A 101 -2.42 5.32 -13.86
N GLY A 102 -2.87 5.97 -14.92
CA GLY A 102 -2.73 5.52 -16.30
C GLY A 102 -3.83 6.02 -17.22
N PRO A 103 -3.71 5.78 -18.52
CA PRO A 103 -4.71 6.23 -19.48
C PRO A 103 -6.04 5.48 -19.30
N PRO A 104 -7.18 6.17 -19.39
CA PRO A 104 -8.51 5.54 -19.26
C PRO A 104 -8.79 4.45 -20.30
N SER A 105 -8.09 4.48 -21.43
CA SER A 105 -8.17 3.47 -22.50
C SER A 105 -7.47 2.16 -22.13
N ASP A 106 -6.62 2.15 -21.10
CA ASP A 106 -5.98 0.92 -20.62
C ASP A 106 -7.01 0.04 -19.91
N ARG A 107 -7.09 -1.22 -20.35
CA ARG A 107 -8.05 -2.19 -19.82
C ARG A 107 -7.89 -2.43 -18.31
N ALA A 108 -6.67 -2.44 -17.81
CA ALA A 108 -6.42 -2.65 -16.39
C ALA A 108 -6.89 -1.43 -15.58
N VAL A 109 -6.57 -0.22 -16.04
CA VAL A 109 -7.02 1.03 -15.44
C VAL A 109 -8.54 1.09 -15.41
N ALA A 110 -9.19 0.92 -16.57
CA ALA A 110 -10.65 0.94 -16.67
C ALA A 110 -11.33 -0.09 -15.75
N THR A 111 -10.76 -1.30 -15.64
CA THR A 111 -11.33 -2.33 -14.76
C THR A 111 -11.16 -1.99 -13.29
N LEU A 112 -10.01 -1.50 -12.84
CA LEU A 112 -9.82 -1.11 -11.44
C LEU A 112 -10.69 0.08 -11.07
N VAL A 113 -10.89 1.04 -11.97
CA VAL A 113 -11.83 2.16 -11.76
C VAL A 113 -13.27 1.65 -11.66
N ALA A 114 -13.69 0.73 -12.52
CA ALA A 114 -15.02 0.12 -12.44
C ALA A 114 -15.23 -0.69 -11.13
N LEU A 115 -14.16 -1.19 -10.51
CA LEU A 115 -14.20 -1.87 -9.21
C LEU A 115 -14.18 -0.90 -8.01
N GLY A 116 -14.15 0.41 -8.25
CA GLY A 116 -14.19 1.43 -7.20
C GLY A 116 -12.87 2.19 -6.98
N GLY A 117 -11.87 1.99 -7.83
CA GLY A 117 -10.66 2.81 -7.83
C GLY A 117 -10.94 4.24 -8.35
N VAL A 118 -10.22 5.21 -7.84
CA VAL A 118 -10.30 6.62 -8.27
C VAL A 118 -9.30 6.84 -9.41
N PRO A 119 -9.73 7.33 -10.58
CA PRO A 119 -8.82 7.57 -11.68
C PRO A 119 -7.86 8.72 -11.36
N LEU A 120 -6.58 8.55 -11.72
CA LEU A 120 -5.54 9.55 -11.62
C LEU A 120 -4.90 9.72 -13.01
N ALA A 121 -5.37 10.68 -13.79
CA ALA A 121 -4.90 10.88 -15.15
C ALA A 121 -3.52 11.57 -15.19
N SER A 122 -3.27 12.46 -14.22
CA SER A 122 -2.00 13.19 -14.11
C SER A 122 -1.63 13.48 -12.64
N VAL A 123 -0.40 13.88 -12.41
CA VAL A 123 0.06 14.36 -11.09
C VAL A 123 -0.71 15.62 -10.64
N ALA A 124 -1.15 16.45 -11.59
CA ALA A 124 -1.93 17.64 -11.28
C ALA A 124 -3.29 17.33 -10.64
N ASP A 125 -3.83 16.13 -10.86
CA ASP A 125 -5.10 15.69 -10.26
C ASP A 125 -4.94 15.19 -8.82
N MET A 126 -3.71 15.01 -8.34
CA MET A 126 -3.41 14.44 -7.03
C MET A 126 -4.09 15.18 -5.86
N PRO A 127 -4.05 16.54 -5.78
CA PRO A 127 -4.70 17.24 -4.67
C PRO A 127 -6.20 16.96 -4.58
N ALA A 128 -6.90 16.91 -5.71
CA ALA A 128 -8.33 16.57 -5.74
C ALA A 128 -8.58 15.10 -5.38
N ALA A 129 -7.74 14.20 -5.88
CA ALA A 129 -7.85 12.76 -5.60
C ALA A 129 -7.63 12.43 -4.11
N LEU A 130 -6.76 13.17 -3.43
CA LEU A 130 -6.51 13.01 -1.98
C LEU A 130 -7.66 13.53 -1.11
N MET A 131 -8.59 14.30 -1.66
CA MET A 131 -9.81 14.74 -0.95
C MET A 131 -10.92 13.67 -0.97
N VAL A 132 -10.76 12.60 -1.72
CA VAL A 132 -11.71 11.49 -1.73
C VAL A 132 -11.59 10.74 -0.40
N GLU A 133 -12.70 10.62 0.33
CA GLU A 133 -12.71 9.94 1.63
C GLU A 133 -12.38 8.44 1.45
N ALA A 134 -11.41 7.95 2.22
CA ALA A 134 -11.08 6.54 2.23
C ALA A 134 -12.27 5.70 2.75
N PRO A 135 -12.55 4.55 2.16
CA PRO A 135 -13.55 3.63 2.70
C PRO A 135 -13.15 3.22 4.12
N ARG A 136 -14.11 3.28 5.04
CA ARG A 136 -13.85 2.87 6.44
C ARG A 136 -13.52 1.38 6.47
N PRO A 137 -12.45 0.96 7.17
CA PRO A 137 -12.16 -0.46 7.37
C PRO A 137 -13.38 -1.16 7.97
N GLN A 138 -13.79 -2.29 7.42
CA GLN A 138 -14.83 -3.08 8.07
C GLN A 138 -14.25 -3.75 9.31
N PRO A 139 -14.93 -3.69 10.47
CA PRO A 139 -14.45 -4.28 11.73
C PRO A 139 -14.21 -5.78 11.68
N SER A 140 -14.66 -6.47 10.64
CA SER A 140 -14.64 -7.93 10.51
C SER A 140 -13.39 -8.53 9.86
N LEU A 141 -12.29 -7.77 9.71
CA LEU A 141 -11.03 -8.35 9.19
C LEU A 141 -10.42 -9.41 10.12
N PHE A 142 -10.79 -9.39 11.38
CA PHE A 142 -10.51 -10.43 12.35
C PHE A 142 -11.84 -10.80 12.98
N GLY A 143 -12.48 -11.84 12.46
CA GLY A 143 -13.67 -12.43 13.09
C GLY A 143 -13.35 -12.89 14.50
N GLY A 144 -13.50 -12.00 15.45
CA GLY A 144 -13.25 -12.24 16.85
C GLY A 144 -13.79 -11.06 17.64
N SER A 145 -14.66 -11.38 18.59
CA SER A 145 -15.26 -10.53 19.60
C SER A 145 -14.41 -9.31 19.99
N ALA A 146 -15.08 -8.18 20.14
CA ALA A 146 -14.54 -6.97 20.68
C ALA A 146 -13.57 -7.26 21.84
N VAL A 147 -12.29 -6.98 21.63
CA VAL A 147 -11.33 -6.92 22.72
C VAL A 147 -11.79 -5.75 23.59
N ARG A 148 -12.42 -6.07 24.72
CA ARG A 148 -12.65 -5.07 25.76
C ARG A 148 -11.27 -4.62 26.24
N GLU A 149 -10.91 -3.40 25.95
CA GLU A 149 -9.74 -2.80 26.60
C GLU A 149 -9.90 -2.91 28.11
N PRO A 150 -8.92 -3.47 28.83
CA PRO A 150 -8.93 -3.39 30.28
C PRO A 150 -8.75 -1.92 30.66
N VAL A 151 -9.75 -1.37 31.33
CA VAL A 151 -9.63 -0.06 31.98
C VAL A 151 -8.56 -0.20 33.05
N LEU A 152 -7.33 0.26 32.75
CA LEU A 152 -6.29 0.41 33.76
C LEU A 152 -6.70 1.62 34.63
N ALA A 153 -7.35 1.33 35.75
CA ALA A 153 -7.53 2.28 36.83
C ALA A 153 -6.16 2.46 37.52
N PHE A 154 -5.52 3.59 37.24
CA PHE A 154 -4.41 4.04 38.06
C PHE A 154 -5.00 4.66 39.33
N GLY A 155 -4.82 3.97 40.47
CA GLY A 155 -5.00 4.50 41.82
C GLY A 155 -3.70 5.13 42.32
#